data_be69b78ac0f5b6fbc608fefdee98e7df
#
_entry.id   be69b78ac0f5b6fbc608fefdee98e7df
#
_cell.length_a   1.000
_cell.length_b   1.000
_cell.length_c   1.000
_cell.angle_alpha   90.00
_cell.angle_beta   90.00
_cell.angle_gamma   90.00
#
_symmetry.space_group_name_H-M   'P 1'
#
loop_
_entity.id
_entity.type
_entity.pdbx_description
1 polymer ?
#
loop_
_entity_poly.entity_id
_entity_poly.type
_entity_poly.pdbx_seq_one_letter_code
_entity_poly.pdbx_strand_id
1 'polypeptide(L)'
;ERLLLGVAEMCDASPESRRPEVQGLLDNVFMALVVEAERDIRRSLAERLADADWAPRALINVLALDEIDIARPVIARSPLLRDHDLIRLLIEATIEHQIEIARRPALSETVVNAVIDRAEPAVLTALVGNPTAEISETGMSRLVDSSRRIAALRSPLARHPKLSQMLAEQLYAWVGQALRAAIADRFRIDAAALDRALSEAVQSAHRGQTEEERQMLLSRDGEREEMERRLVAKLSAAGQLRPGYLIRALKERKLSLFEHALAVLGGFPVEDVRAAVGANSTQPLSLACAAVGIDRIVFPSVLAMVRELNGGRPLALDLASRAGPGLPSQDGPPAIDFRQVLSGV
;
A
#
# COMPACT_ATOMS: atom_id res chain seq x y z
N GLU A 1 6.11 17.18 -40.57
CA GLU A 1 4.97 16.43 -40.04
C GLU A 1 4.42 15.43 -41.05
N ARG A 2 3.91 15.89 -42.19
CA ARG A 2 3.39 15.01 -43.25
C ARG A 2 4.45 14.06 -43.85
N LEU A 3 5.73 14.46 -43.83
CA LEU A 3 6.83 13.67 -44.35
C LEU A 3 7.02 12.38 -43.52
N LEU A 4 7.05 12.49 -42.18
CA LEU A 4 7.29 11.36 -41.27
C LEU A 4 6.24 10.27 -41.39
N LEU A 5 4.96 10.65 -41.35
CA LEU A 5 3.85 9.75 -41.55
C LEU A 5 3.77 9.19 -42.97
N GLY A 6 4.11 10.02 -43.99
CA GLY A 6 4.16 9.58 -45.39
C GLY A 6 5.26 8.57 -45.67
N VAL A 7 6.42 8.72 -45.05
CA VAL A 7 7.52 7.73 -45.13
C VAL A 7 7.11 6.43 -44.45
N ALA A 8 6.47 6.48 -43.27
CA ALA A 8 5.96 5.30 -42.60
C ALA A 8 4.92 4.55 -43.46
N GLU A 9 4.04 5.30 -44.14
CA GLU A 9 3.01 4.76 -45.02
C GLU A 9 3.58 4.06 -46.26
N MET A 10 4.62 4.66 -46.87
CA MET A 10 5.32 4.05 -47.99
C MET A 10 6.06 2.77 -47.55
N CYS A 11 6.71 2.80 -46.40
CA CYS A 11 7.44 1.64 -45.87
C CYS A 11 6.49 0.47 -45.51
N ASP A 12 5.29 0.76 -45.03
CA ASP A 12 4.29 -0.24 -44.70
C ASP A 12 3.79 -0.99 -45.97
N ALA A 13 3.64 -0.25 -47.06
CA ALA A 13 3.21 -0.78 -48.36
C ALA A 13 4.35 -1.50 -49.11
N SER A 14 5.64 -1.34 -48.74
CA SER A 14 6.79 -1.84 -49.53
C SER A 14 7.50 -2.99 -48.82
N PRO A 15 7.62 -4.18 -49.44
CA PRO A 15 8.46 -5.27 -48.92
C PRO A 15 9.93 -4.93 -48.83
N GLU A 16 10.38 -3.94 -49.56
CA GLU A 16 11.80 -3.51 -49.60
C GLU A 16 12.25 -2.82 -48.31
N SER A 17 11.31 -2.26 -47.55
CA SER A 17 11.57 -1.68 -46.23
C SER A 17 12.20 -2.66 -45.23
N ARG A 18 12.06 -3.96 -45.46
CA ARG A 18 12.62 -5.04 -44.63
C ARG A 18 14.07 -5.41 -44.98
N ARG A 19 14.62 -4.85 -46.07
CA ARG A 19 15.99 -5.12 -46.46
C ARG A 19 17.00 -4.44 -45.52
N PRO A 20 18.07 -5.13 -45.08
CA PRO A 20 19.02 -4.58 -44.12
C PRO A 20 19.66 -3.23 -44.57
N GLU A 21 19.90 -3.07 -45.87
CA GLU A 21 20.46 -1.85 -46.40
C GLU A 21 19.51 -0.65 -46.31
N VAL A 22 18.20 -0.91 -46.46
CA VAL A 22 17.14 0.09 -46.34
C VAL A 22 16.90 0.42 -44.86
N GLN A 23 16.97 -0.57 -43.98
CA GLN A 23 16.80 -0.39 -42.54
C GLN A 23 17.75 0.65 -41.95
N GLY A 24 19.05 0.61 -42.31
CA GLY A 24 20.04 1.59 -41.86
C GLY A 24 19.74 3.03 -42.30
N LEU A 25 19.14 3.19 -43.48
CA LEU A 25 18.70 4.51 -43.97
C LEU A 25 17.45 4.98 -43.22
N LEU A 26 16.49 4.07 -43.00
CA LEU A 26 15.25 4.35 -42.26
C LEU A 26 15.54 4.74 -40.80
N ASP A 27 16.50 4.05 -40.14
CA ASP A 27 16.96 4.41 -38.79
C ASP A 27 17.40 5.88 -38.75
N ASN A 28 18.28 6.29 -39.64
CA ASN A 28 18.80 7.65 -39.67
C ASN A 28 17.70 8.69 -39.96
N VAL A 29 16.82 8.42 -40.92
CA VAL A 29 15.74 9.34 -41.31
C VAL A 29 14.72 9.48 -40.18
N PHE A 30 14.24 8.35 -39.60
CA PHE A 30 13.24 8.40 -38.53
C PHE A 30 13.80 9.00 -37.25
N MET A 31 15.03 8.69 -36.87
CA MET A 31 15.68 9.25 -35.69
C MET A 31 15.90 10.76 -35.80
N ALA A 32 16.30 11.25 -36.97
CA ALA A 32 16.44 12.67 -37.20
C ALA A 32 15.08 13.43 -37.13
N LEU A 33 14.03 12.82 -37.63
CA LEU A 33 12.71 13.45 -37.69
C LEU A 33 11.89 13.34 -36.40
N VAL A 34 12.07 12.25 -35.62
CA VAL A 34 11.29 12.02 -34.40
C VAL A 34 11.65 12.97 -33.28
N VAL A 35 12.93 13.38 -33.20
CA VAL A 35 13.43 14.31 -32.19
C VAL A 35 12.80 15.70 -32.34
N GLU A 36 12.52 16.12 -33.57
CA GLU A 36 11.90 17.42 -33.90
C GLU A 36 10.36 17.33 -33.99
N ALA A 37 9.78 16.12 -33.86
CA ALA A 37 8.37 15.91 -34.06
C ALA A 37 7.53 16.34 -32.85
N GLU A 38 6.43 17.04 -33.10
CA GLU A 38 5.45 17.37 -32.08
C GLU A 38 4.79 16.10 -31.48
N ARG A 39 4.27 16.24 -30.27
CA ARG A 39 3.66 15.15 -29.48
C ARG A 39 2.60 14.35 -30.28
N ASP A 40 1.69 15.05 -30.96
CA ASP A 40 0.60 14.40 -31.71
C ASP A 40 1.12 13.63 -32.92
N ILE A 41 2.22 14.07 -33.53
CA ILE A 41 2.88 13.36 -34.61
C ILE A 41 3.57 12.10 -34.09
N ARG A 42 4.28 12.18 -32.95
CA ARG A 42 4.89 11.03 -32.31
C ARG A 42 3.86 10.00 -31.89
N ARG A 43 2.68 10.45 -31.37
CA ARG A 43 1.55 9.57 -31.04
C ARG A 43 1.02 8.85 -32.29
N SER A 44 0.76 9.57 -33.38
CA SER A 44 0.26 8.99 -34.62
C SER A 44 1.27 8.01 -35.22
N LEU A 45 2.57 8.32 -35.11
CA LEU A 45 3.63 7.44 -35.53
C LEU A 45 3.71 6.18 -34.67
N ALA A 46 3.63 6.30 -33.36
CA ALA A 46 3.64 5.19 -32.42
C ALA A 46 2.47 4.21 -32.66
N GLU A 47 1.27 4.73 -32.88
CA GLU A 47 0.09 3.91 -33.21
C GLU A 47 0.30 3.16 -34.52
N ARG A 48 0.86 3.79 -35.53
CA ARG A 48 1.11 3.18 -36.86
C ARG A 48 2.19 2.10 -36.81
N LEU A 49 3.28 2.37 -36.04
CA LEU A 49 4.42 1.47 -35.96
C LEU A 49 4.28 0.39 -34.89
N ALA A 50 3.23 0.43 -34.09
CA ALA A 50 3.05 -0.51 -32.98
C ALA A 50 3.06 -1.97 -33.43
N ASP A 51 2.50 -2.29 -34.59
CA ASP A 51 2.40 -3.65 -35.13
C ASP A 51 3.40 -3.90 -36.28
N ALA A 52 4.22 -2.89 -36.64
CA ALA A 52 5.09 -2.97 -37.80
C ALA A 52 6.37 -3.80 -37.48
N ASP A 53 6.52 -4.91 -38.19
CA ASP A 53 7.70 -5.79 -38.09
C ASP A 53 8.94 -5.25 -38.83
N TRP A 54 8.74 -4.28 -39.70
CA TRP A 54 9.78 -3.60 -40.50
C TRP A 54 10.30 -2.33 -39.85
N ALA A 55 9.64 -1.83 -38.79
CA ALA A 55 10.03 -0.55 -38.19
C ALA A 55 11.47 -0.58 -37.64
N PRO A 56 12.19 0.55 -37.71
CA PRO A 56 13.52 0.65 -37.12
C PRO A 56 13.49 0.40 -35.61
N ARG A 57 14.33 -0.53 -35.11
CA ARG A 57 14.36 -0.88 -33.69
C ARG A 57 14.74 0.29 -32.79
N ALA A 58 15.68 1.16 -33.25
CA ALA A 58 16.06 2.34 -32.51
C ALA A 58 14.86 3.26 -32.29
N LEU A 59 14.06 3.48 -33.32
CA LEU A 59 12.83 4.27 -33.23
C LEU A 59 11.80 3.66 -32.27
N ILE A 60 11.56 2.35 -32.37
CA ILE A 60 10.65 1.64 -31.45
C ILE A 60 11.08 1.80 -29.99
N ASN A 61 12.37 1.71 -29.71
CA ASN A 61 12.92 1.92 -28.36
C ASN A 61 12.75 3.36 -27.86
N VAL A 62 12.91 4.35 -28.74
CA VAL A 62 12.69 5.77 -28.41
C VAL A 62 11.21 6.02 -28.11
N LEU A 63 10.30 5.53 -28.95
CA LEU A 63 8.86 5.68 -28.74
C LEU A 63 8.36 4.91 -27.51
N ALA A 64 8.98 3.78 -27.16
CA ALA A 64 8.65 3.02 -25.95
C ALA A 64 9.10 3.71 -24.64
N LEU A 65 10.01 4.67 -24.71
CA LEU A 65 10.48 5.51 -23.59
C LEU A 65 9.84 6.91 -23.57
N ASP A 66 9.02 7.23 -24.57
CA ASP A 66 8.33 8.52 -24.67
C ASP A 66 7.22 8.64 -23.60
N GLU A 67 6.44 9.70 -23.58
CA GLU A 67 5.27 9.83 -22.70
C GLU A 67 4.36 8.61 -22.84
N ILE A 68 3.77 8.16 -21.73
CA ILE A 68 2.99 6.90 -21.68
C ILE A 68 1.89 6.81 -22.76
N ASP A 69 1.24 7.93 -23.11
CA ASP A 69 0.21 7.95 -24.15
C ASP A 69 0.77 7.62 -25.55
N ILE A 70 2.06 7.90 -25.77
CA ILE A 70 2.79 7.59 -26.99
C ILE A 70 3.36 6.18 -26.92
N ALA A 71 3.97 5.81 -25.79
CA ALA A 71 4.65 4.55 -25.58
C ALA A 71 3.70 3.35 -25.51
N ARG A 72 2.47 3.54 -24.99
CA ARG A 72 1.48 2.45 -24.73
C ARG A 72 1.25 1.54 -25.94
N PRO A 73 0.88 1.99 -27.14
CA PRO A 73 0.64 1.12 -28.27
C PRO A 73 1.88 0.30 -28.64
N VAL A 74 3.06 0.93 -28.58
CA VAL A 74 4.35 0.28 -28.88
C VAL A 74 4.68 -0.80 -27.86
N ILE A 75 4.58 -0.48 -26.55
CA ILE A 75 4.81 -1.45 -25.48
C ILE A 75 3.84 -2.62 -25.59
N ALA A 76 2.57 -2.35 -25.85
CA ALA A 76 1.53 -3.39 -25.88
C ALA A 76 1.68 -4.36 -27.06
N ARG A 77 2.04 -3.87 -28.26
CA ARG A 77 1.88 -4.64 -29.49
C ARG A 77 3.16 -4.90 -30.28
N SER A 78 4.24 -4.10 -30.08
CA SER A 78 5.38 -4.19 -30.97
C SER A 78 6.07 -5.57 -30.95
N PRO A 79 6.21 -6.24 -32.10
CA PRO A 79 6.92 -7.51 -32.19
C PRO A 79 8.45 -7.33 -32.09
N LEU A 80 8.91 -6.10 -32.19
CA LEU A 80 10.34 -5.75 -32.19
C LEU A 80 10.93 -5.57 -30.78
N LEU A 81 10.09 -5.31 -29.77
CA LEU A 81 10.52 -5.26 -28.37
C LEU A 81 10.78 -6.67 -27.85
N ARG A 82 12.05 -6.95 -27.58
CA ARG A 82 12.50 -8.23 -27.02
C ARG A 82 12.57 -8.14 -25.48
N ASP A 83 12.77 -9.28 -24.83
CA ASP A 83 12.85 -9.37 -23.37
C ASP A 83 13.85 -8.39 -22.75
N HIS A 84 15.04 -8.26 -23.36
CA HIS A 84 16.05 -7.32 -22.85
C HIS A 84 15.62 -5.85 -22.98
N ASP A 85 14.84 -5.49 -24.01
CA ASP A 85 14.28 -4.15 -24.18
C ASP A 85 13.21 -3.89 -23.13
N LEU A 86 12.32 -4.87 -22.89
CA LEU A 86 11.27 -4.79 -21.87
C LEU A 86 11.85 -4.71 -20.45
N ILE A 87 12.92 -5.46 -20.16
CA ILE A 87 13.62 -5.40 -18.87
C ILE A 87 14.28 -4.03 -18.68
N ARG A 88 14.88 -3.48 -19.73
CA ARG A 88 15.45 -2.13 -19.69
C ARG A 88 14.37 -1.08 -19.41
N LEU A 89 13.22 -1.16 -20.08
CA LEU A 89 12.08 -0.29 -19.84
C LEU A 89 11.56 -0.40 -18.41
N LEU A 90 11.53 -1.60 -17.82
CA LEU A 90 11.19 -1.80 -16.41
C LEU A 90 12.13 -1.04 -15.45
N ILE A 91 13.39 -0.78 -15.86
CA ILE A 91 14.39 -0.09 -15.04
C ILE A 91 14.32 1.43 -15.23
N GLU A 92 14.20 1.88 -16.49
CA GLU A 92 14.40 3.27 -16.89
C GLU A 92 13.10 4.07 -16.95
N ALA A 93 11.96 3.41 -17.22
CA ALA A 93 10.70 4.09 -17.48
C ALA A 93 9.83 4.25 -16.23
N THR A 94 8.73 5.02 -16.35
CA THR A 94 7.79 5.29 -15.25
C THR A 94 6.95 4.08 -14.87
N ILE A 95 6.24 4.16 -13.73
CA ILE A 95 5.35 3.08 -13.26
C ILE A 95 4.25 2.77 -14.28
N GLU A 96 3.75 3.77 -15.00
CA GLU A 96 2.74 3.57 -16.03
C GLU A 96 3.24 2.68 -17.17
N HIS A 97 4.48 2.86 -17.60
CA HIS A 97 5.14 1.99 -18.60
C HIS A 97 5.28 0.57 -18.06
N GLN A 98 5.72 0.42 -16.81
CA GLN A 98 5.89 -0.88 -16.17
C GLN A 98 4.55 -1.63 -16.08
N ILE A 99 3.44 -0.92 -15.81
CA ILE A 99 2.09 -1.48 -15.80
C ILE A 99 1.71 -1.97 -17.20
N GLU A 100 2.00 -1.21 -18.27
CA GLU A 100 1.70 -1.62 -19.64
C GLU A 100 2.57 -2.82 -20.05
N ILE A 101 3.84 -2.88 -19.63
CA ILE A 101 4.68 -4.08 -19.83
C ILE A 101 4.05 -5.29 -19.14
N ALA A 102 3.60 -5.16 -17.89
CA ALA A 102 2.97 -6.25 -17.14
C ALA A 102 1.66 -6.73 -17.77
N ARG A 103 0.96 -5.87 -18.51
CA ARG A 103 -0.27 -6.19 -19.26
C ARG A 103 -0.02 -6.80 -20.63
N ARG A 104 1.21 -6.70 -21.15
CA ARG A 104 1.55 -7.17 -22.49
C ARG A 104 1.22 -8.66 -22.64
N PRO A 105 0.58 -9.07 -23.76
CA PRO A 105 0.30 -10.49 -24.01
C PRO A 105 1.58 -11.31 -24.15
N ALA A 106 1.51 -12.57 -23.73
CA ALA A 106 2.58 -13.58 -23.89
C ALA A 106 3.95 -13.11 -23.36
N LEU A 107 3.97 -12.48 -22.17
CA LEU A 107 5.22 -12.15 -21.50
C LEU A 107 6.00 -13.41 -21.17
N SER A 108 7.30 -13.43 -21.51
CA SER A 108 8.20 -14.51 -21.16
C SER A 108 8.44 -14.61 -19.65
N GLU A 109 8.78 -15.79 -19.17
CA GLU A 109 9.15 -16.02 -17.76
C GLU A 109 10.28 -15.09 -17.30
N THR A 110 11.24 -14.77 -18.17
CA THR A 110 12.36 -13.86 -17.87
C THR A 110 11.88 -12.46 -17.50
N VAL A 111 10.97 -11.90 -18.31
CA VAL A 111 10.37 -10.57 -18.03
C VAL A 111 9.45 -10.61 -16.80
N VAL A 112 8.66 -11.68 -16.66
CA VAL A 112 7.80 -11.90 -15.49
C VAL A 112 8.63 -11.91 -14.21
N ASN A 113 9.74 -12.62 -14.16
CA ASN A 113 10.62 -12.65 -12.99
C ASN A 113 11.20 -11.27 -12.69
N ALA A 114 11.62 -10.52 -13.70
CA ALA A 114 12.09 -9.13 -13.54
C ALA A 114 11.01 -8.21 -12.95
N VAL A 115 9.74 -8.37 -13.34
CA VAL A 115 8.61 -7.65 -12.74
C VAL A 115 8.42 -8.05 -11.28
N ILE A 116 8.47 -9.34 -10.95
CA ILE A 116 8.31 -9.84 -9.57
C ILE A 116 9.45 -9.36 -8.67
N ASP A 117 10.68 -9.31 -9.18
CA ASP A 117 11.86 -8.87 -8.43
C ASP A 117 11.78 -7.38 -8.03
N ARG A 118 11.14 -6.55 -8.82
CA ARG A 118 10.93 -5.13 -8.49
C ARG A 118 9.88 -4.91 -7.41
N ALA A 119 8.98 -5.85 -7.21
CA ALA A 119 7.96 -5.89 -6.15
C ALA A 119 7.03 -4.64 -6.07
N GLU A 120 6.86 -3.89 -7.18
CA GLU A 120 5.99 -2.72 -7.21
C GLU A 120 4.50 -3.16 -7.20
N PRO A 121 3.69 -2.77 -6.19
CA PRO A 121 2.35 -3.31 -5.98
C PRO A 121 1.40 -3.14 -7.17
N ALA A 122 1.44 -1.99 -7.84
CA ALA A 122 0.57 -1.70 -8.99
C ALA A 122 0.94 -2.56 -10.20
N VAL A 123 2.25 -2.74 -10.43
CA VAL A 123 2.79 -3.55 -11.54
C VAL A 123 2.53 -5.03 -11.30
N LEU A 124 2.74 -5.52 -10.06
CA LEU A 124 2.40 -6.90 -9.68
C LEU A 124 0.90 -7.19 -9.86
N THR A 125 0.04 -6.23 -9.51
CA THR A 125 -1.41 -6.37 -9.70
C THR A 125 -1.78 -6.48 -11.19
N ALA A 126 -1.14 -5.68 -12.04
CA ALA A 126 -1.31 -5.75 -13.48
C ALA A 126 -0.82 -7.09 -14.04
N LEU A 127 0.35 -7.58 -13.58
CA LEU A 127 0.91 -8.87 -13.98
C LEU A 127 -0.03 -10.03 -13.64
N VAL A 128 -0.53 -10.09 -12.40
CA VAL A 128 -1.46 -11.15 -11.97
C VAL A 128 -2.79 -11.08 -12.73
N GLY A 129 -3.18 -9.87 -13.16
CA GLY A 129 -4.34 -9.67 -14.04
C GLY A 129 -4.12 -10.14 -15.50
N ASN A 130 -2.91 -10.52 -15.86
CA ASN A 130 -2.55 -10.96 -17.22
C ASN A 130 -2.53 -12.51 -17.33
N PRO A 131 -3.58 -13.16 -17.84
CA PRO A 131 -3.66 -14.60 -17.87
C PRO A 131 -2.73 -15.25 -18.91
N THR A 132 -2.16 -14.44 -19.82
CA THR A 132 -1.28 -14.90 -20.90
C THR A 132 0.20 -14.87 -20.53
N ALA A 133 0.57 -14.23 -19.41
CA ALA A 133 1.93 -14.18 -18.94
C ALA A 133 2.45 -15.57 -18.53
N GLU A 134 3.72 -15.84 -18.84
CA GLU A 134 4.39 -17.10 -18.48
C GLU A 134 4.88 -17.04 -17.03
N ILE A 135 3.93 -17.12 -16.09
CA ILE A 135 4.26 -17.17 -14.67
C ILE A 135 4.59 -18.62 -14.30
N SER A 136 5.82 -18.86 -13.84
CA SER A 136 6.24 -20.16 -13.31
C SER A 136 5.62 -20.44 -11.93
N GLU A 137 5.68 -21.70 -11.48
CA GLU A 137 5.17 -22.07 -10.15
C GLU A 137 5.91 -21.34 -9.03
N THR A 138 7.21 -21.15 -9.16
CA THR A 138 8.02 -20.35 -8.22
C THR A 138 7.62 -18.87 -8.24
N GLY A 139 7.38 -18.30 -9.42
CA GLY A 139 6.86 -16.95 -9.57
C GLY A 139 5.48 -16.78 -8.94
N MET A 140 4.58 -17.76 -9.15
CA MET A 140 3.25 -17.76 -8.56
C MET A 140 3.31 -17.85 -7.02
N SER A 141 4.19 -18.68 -6.47
CA SER A 141 4.42 -18.76 -5.02
C SER A 141 4.86 -17.41 -4.44
N ARG A 142 5.80 -16.73 -5.08
CA ARG A 142 6.27 -15.39 -4.67
C ARG A 142 5.14 -14.34 -4.71
N LEU A 143 4.26 -14.41 -5.70
CA LEU A 143 3.10 -13.52 -5.82
C LEU A 143 2.08 -13.80 -4.71
N VAL A 144 1.83 -15.08 -4.40
CA VAL A 144 0.97 -15.49 -3.28
C VAL A 144 1.54 -14.99 -1.95
N ASP A 145 2.84 -15.15 -1.69
CA ASP A 145 3.48 -14.61 -0.49
C ASP A 145 3.40 -13.08 -0.42
N SER A 146 3.60 -12.39 -1.54
CA SER A 146 3.46 -10.92 -1.64
C SER A 146 2.04 -10.45 -1.32
N SER A 147 1.02 -11.29 -1.58
CA SER A 147 -0.39 -10.99 -1.28
C SER A 147 -0.72 -10.87 0.22
N ARG A 148 0.18 -11.33 1.10
CA ARG A 148 0.07 -11.09 2.54
C ARG A 148 0.10 -9.59 2.85
N ARG A 149 0.99 -8.86 2.18
CA ARG A 149 1.20 -7.42 2.34
C ARG A 149 0.38 -6.60 1.34
N ILE A 150 0.22 -7.09 0.10
CA ILE A 150 -0.45 -6.39 -1.01
C ILE A 150 -1.84 -6.99 -1.19
N ALA A 151 -2.84 -6.41 -0.53
CA ALA A 151 -4.22 -6.91 -0.56
C ALA A 151 -4.83 -6.91 -1.98
N ALA A 152 -4.40 -5.99 -2.86
CA ALA A 152 -4.86 -5.90 -4.24
C ALA A 152 -4.56 -7.16 -5.09
N LEU A 153 -3.53 -7.94 -4.72
CA LEU A 153 -3.19 -9.19 -5.42
C LEU A 153 -4.16 -10.34 -5.14
N ARG A 154 -4.86 -10.33 -4.01
CA ARG A 154 -5.63 -11.48 -3.51
C ARG A 154 -6.75 -11.91 -4.47
N SER A 155 -7.56 -10.96 -4.93
CA SER A 155 -8.68 -11.24 -5.84
C SER A 155 -8.21 -11.67 -7.24
N PRO A 156 -7.25 -11.01 -7.90
CA PRO A 156 -6.69 -11.49 -9.17
C PRO A 156 -6.04 -12.88 -9.05
N LEU A 157 -5.25 -13.14 -7.98
CA LEU A 157 -4.63 -14.46 -7.74
C LEU A 157 -5.66 -15.57 -7.61
N ALA A 158 -6.71 -15.36 -6.81
CA ALA A 158 -7.77 -16.35 -6.65
C ALA A 158 -8.49 -16.72 -7.96
N ARG A 159 -8.46 -15.83 -8.96
CA ARG A 159 -9.04 -16.05 -10.30
C ARG A 159 -8.01 -16.52 -11.32
N HIS A 160 -6.73 -16.47 -11.00
CA HIS A 160 -5.67 -16.77 -11.96
C HIS A 160 -5.73 -18.23 -12.43
N PRO A 161 -5.67 -18.53 -13.75
CA PRO A 161 -5.84 -19.89 -14.27
C PRO A 161 -4.73 -20.85 -13.85
N LYS A 162 -3.52 -20.35 -13.62
CA LYS A 162 -2.33 -21.13 -13.23
C LYS A 162 -2.15 -21.26 -11.71
N LEU A 163 -3.09 -20.80 -10.88
CA LEU A 163 -3.00 -20.99 -9.43
C LEU A 163 -3.21 -22.48 -9.09
N SER A 164 -2.21 -23.10 -8.48
CA SER A 164 -2.30 -24.49 -8.03
C SER A 164 -3.15 -24.60 -6.75
N GLN A 165 -3.66 -25.81 -6.48
CA GLN A 165 -4.45 -26.08 -5.27
C GLN A 165 -3.67 -25.75 -3.99
N MET A 166 -2.40 -26.17 -3.92
CA MET A 166 -1.54 -25.89 -2.77
C MET A 166 -1.39 -24.39 -2.50
N LEU A 167 -1.17 -23.58 -3.54
CA LEU A 167 -1.06 -22.13 -3.42
C LEU A 167 -2.41 -21.48 -3.11
N ALA A 168 -3.52 -22.07 -3.58
CA ALA A 168 -4.87 -21.61 -3.23
C ALA A 168 -5.17 -21.83 -1.74
N GLU A 169 -4.75 -22.96 -1.17
CA GLU A 169 -4.86 -23.25 0.26
C GLU A 169 -4.02 -22.28 1.10
N GLN A 170 -2.80 -21.95 0.65
CA GLN A 170 -1.99 -20.92 1.28
C GLN A 170 -2.68 -19.54 1.22
N LEU A 171 -3.20 -19.16 0.06
CA LEU A 171 -3.92 -17.88 -0.11
C LEU A 171 -5.15 -17.81 0.79
N TYR A 172 -5.88 -18.92 0.93
CA TYR A 172 -7.06 -19.03 1.78
C TYR A 172 -6.79 -18.62 3.23
N ALA A 173 -5.59 -18.88 3.74
CA ALA A 173 -5.23 -18.61 5.12
C ALA A 173 -5.33 -17.13 5.53
N TRP A 174 -5.11 -16.19 4.61
CA TRP A 174 -5.10 -14.74 4.91
C TRP A 174 -6.07 -13.89 4.10
N VAL A 175 -6.98 -14.51 3.33
CA VAL A 175 -8.03 -13.75 2.64
C VAL A 175 -9.30 -13.63 3.47
N GLY A 176 -10.12 -12.63 3.14
CA GLY A 176 -11.41 -12.43 3.81
C GLY A 176 -12.45 -13.48 3.42
N GLN A 177 -13.51 -13.58 4.21
CA GLN A 177 -14.53 -14.64 4.12
C GLN A 177 -15.17 -14.79 2.73
N ALA A 178 -15.50 -13.70 2.04
CA ALA A 178 -16.09 -13.76 0.69
C ALA A 178 -15.14 -14.40 -0.34
N LEU A 179 -13.84 -14.11 -0.24
CA LEU A 179 -12.84 -14.68 -1.16
C LEU A 179 -12.48 -16.11 -0.77
N ARG A 180 -12.56 -16.49 0.51
CA ARG A 180 -12.46 -17.87 0.97
C ARG A 180 -13.51 -18.76 0.34
N ALA A 181 -14.77 -18.33 0.33
CA ALA A 181 -15.85 -19.08 -0.30
C ALA A 181 -15.60 -19.31 -1.79
N ALA A 182 -15.16 -18.29 -2.52
CA ALA A 182 -14.83 -18.40 -3.95
C ALA A 182 -13.65 -19.34 -4.23
N ILE A 183 -12.62 -19.34 -3.37
CA ILE A 183 -11.47 -20.24 -3.48
C ILE A 183 -11.88 -21.69 -3.18
N ALA A 184 -12.65 -21.90 -2.10
CA ALA A 184 -13.12 -23.22 -1.69
C ALA A 184 -13.99 -23.89 -2.78
N ASP A 185 -14.90 -23.13 -3.37
CA ASP A 185 -15.76 -23.60 -4.47
C ASP A 185 -14.94 -23.99 -5.71
N ARG A 186 -14.04 -23.12 -6.14
CA ARG A 186 -13.23 -23.34 -7.34
C ARG A 186 -12.26 -24.53 -7.24
N PHE A 187 -11.59 -24.67 -6.09
CA PHE A 187 -10.54 -25.69 -5.88
C PHE A 187 -11.04 -26.92 -5.12
N ARG A 188 -12.36 -27.01 -4.82
CA ARG A 188 -12.97 -28.09 -4.04
C ARG A 188 -12.23 -28.35 -2.70
N ILE A 189 -11.80 -27.27 -2.06
CA ILE A 189 -11.10 -27.32 -0.78
C ILE A 189 -12.15 -27.65 0.30
N ASP A 190 -11.83 -28.57 1.20
CA ASP A 190 -12.62 -28.76 2.41
C ASP A 190 -12.40 -27.56 3.35
N ALA A 191 -13.23 -26.54 3.16
CA ALA A 191 -13.17 -25.29 3.92
C ALA A 191 -13.33 -25.55 5.43
N ALA A 192 -14.13 -26.54 5.82
CA ALA A 192 -14.33 -26.87 7.23
C ALA A 192 -13.11 -27.55 7.87
N ALA A 193 -12.39 -28.37 7.10
CA ALA A 193 -11.14 -28.96 7.57
C ALA A 193 -10.04 -27.90 7.69
N LEU A 194 -9.96 -27.00 6.72
CA LEU A 194 -8.94 -25.93 6.69
C LEU A 194 -9.21 -24.84 7.76
N ASP A 195 -10.46 -24.46 7.99
CA ASP A 195 -10.84 -23.53 9.05
C ASP A 195 -10.59 -24.14 10.44
N ARG A 196 -10.80 -25.45 10.61
CA ARG A 196 -10.40 -26.15 11.86
C ARG A 196 -8.90 -26.16 12.06
N ALA A 197 -8.12 -26.50 11.04
CA ALA A 197 -6.66 -26.50 11.10
C ALA A 197 -6.10 -25.10 11.39
N LEU A 198 -6.67 -24.05 10.78
CA LEU A 198 -6.34 -22.65 11.08
C LEU A 198 -6.69 -22.28 12.53
N SER A 199 -7.87 -22.68 13.02
CA SER A 199 -8.27 -22.43 14.40
C SER A 199 -7.38 -23.17 15.40
N GLU A 200 -6.99 -24.42 15.10
CA GLU A 200 -6.04 -25.20 15.89
C GLU A 200 -4.64 -24.60 15.87
N ALA A 201 -4.16 -24.15 14.69
CA ALA A 201 -2.87 -23.47 14.56
C ALA A 201 -2.83 -22.14 15.34
N VAL A 202 -3.90 -21.35 15.29
CA VAL A 202 -4.04 -20.13 16.09
C VAL A 202 -4.06 -20.45 17.58
N GLN A 203 -4.82 -21.48 17.99
CA GLN A 203 -4.86 -21.91 19.39
C GLN A 203 -3.52 -22.50 19.86
N SER A 204 -2.82 -23.27 19.01
CA SER A 204 -1.49 -23.81 19.34
C SER A 204 -0.43 -22.71 19.37
N ALA A 205 -0.50 -21.72 18.48
CA ALA A 205 0.36 -20.53 18.55
C ALA A 205 0.11 -19.72 19.84
N HIS A 206 -1.15 -19.65 20.31
CA HIS A 206 -1.46 -19.04 21.61
C HIS A 206 -1.03 -19.90 22.80
N ARG A 207 -1.00 -21.23 22.67
CA ARG A 207 -0.52 -22.16 23.73
C ARG A 207 0.99 -22.40 23.68
N GLY A 208 1.60 -22.27 22.50
CA GLY A 208 3.02 -22.54 22.25
C GLY A 208 3.94 -21.32 22.42
N GLN A 209 3.42 -20.19 22.86
CA GLN A 209 4.26 -19.12 23.39
C GLN A 209 4.86 -19.64 24.70
N THR A 210 6.08 -20.14 24.61
CA THR A 210 6.88 -20.45 25.78
C THR A 210 7.01 -19.19 26.64
N GLU A 211 7.13 -19.37 27.95
CA GLU A 211 7.31 -18.25 28.89
C GLU A 211 8.51 -17.36 28.47
N GLU A 212 9.48 -17.94 27.79
CA GLU A 212 10.63 -17.24 27.17
C GLU A 212 10.22 -16.35 25.98
N GLU A 213 9.31 -16.79 25.11
CA GLU A 213 8.79 -15.94 24.00
C GLU A 213 7.88 -14.84 24.52
N ARG A 214 7.10 -15.11 25.57
CA ARG A 214 6.30 -14.12 26.28
C ARG A 214 7.20 -13.08 26.96
N GLN A 215 8.27 -13.53 27.60
CA GLN A 215 9.27 -12.66 28.22
C GLN A 215 10.04 -11.84 27.19
N MET A 216 10.33 -12.40 26.02
CA MET A 216 10.99 -11.73 24.89
C MET A 216 10.07 -10.70 24.21
N LEU A 217 8.77 -10.97 24.08
CA LEU A 217 7.77 -10.00 23.60
C LEU A 217 7.57 -8.87 24.62
N LEU A 218 7.46 -9.19 25.90
CA LEU A 218 7.37 -8.21 26.99
C LEU A 218 8.65 -7.36 27.09
N SER A 219 9.81 -7.94 26.82
CA SER A 219 11.09 -7.23 26.76
C SER A 219 11.15 -6.27 25.58
N ARG A 220 10.68 -6.68 24.40
CA ARG A 220 10.63 -5.82 23.19
C ARG A 220 9.61 -4.68 23.34
N ASP A 221 8.47 -4.95 23.96
CA ASP A 221 7.48 -3.91 24.24
C ASP A 221 8.01 -2.93 25.29
N GLY A 222 8.71 -3.41 26.32
CA GLY A 222 9.38 -2.57 27.32
C GLY A 222 10.50 -1.71 26.73
N GLU A 223 11.32 -2.26 25.82
CA GLU A 223 12.37 -1.49 25.12
C GLU A 223 11.77 -0.42 24.21
N ARG A 224 10.67 -0.72 23.54
CA ARG A 224 9.95 0.22 22.69
C ARG A 224 9.34 1.35 23.52
N GLU A 225 8.71 1.00 24.62
CA GLU A 225 8.12 1.95 25.55
C GLU A 225 9.17 2.88 26.17
N GLU A 226 10.33 2.33 26.56
CA GLU A 226 11.46 3.11 27.06
C GLU A 226 12.03 4.06 25.99
N MET A 227 12.08 3.62 24.72
CA MET A 227 12.53 4.45 23.61
C MET A 227 11.55 5.60 23.36
N GLU A 228 10.24 5.33 23.39
CA GLU A 228 9.18 6.33 23.25
C GLU A 228 9.22 7.34 24.41
N ARG A 229 9.43 6.89 25.64
CA ARG A 229 9.62 7.75 26.82
C ARG A 229 10.82 8.68 26.66
N ARG A 230 11.97 8.16 26.20
CA ARG A 230 13.19 8.96 25.95
C ARG A 230 12.99 9.97 24.83
N LEU A 231 12.25 9.61 23.78
CA LEU A 231 11.92 10.52 22.68
C LEU A 231 11.07 11.69 23.18
N VAL A 232 10.01 11.41 23.94
CA VAL A 232 9.12 12.44 24.50
C VAL A 232 9.89 13.36 25.45
N ALA A 233 10.76 12.80 26.32
CA ALA A 233 11.59 13.57 27.23
C ALA A 233 12.55 14.53 26.48
N LYS A 234 13.17 14.06 25.39
CA LYS A 234 14.03 14.91 24.54
C LYS A 234 13.25 16.03 23.86
N LEU A 235 12.05 15.74 23.32
CA LEU A 235 11.19 16.74 22.70
C LEU A 235 10.70 17.78 23.71
N SER A 236 10.40 17.36 24.93
CA SER A 236 10.02 18.26 26.04
C SER A 236 11.18 19.16 26.44
N ALA A 237 12.38 18.61 26.65
CA ALA A 237 13.58 19.36 26.99
C ALA A 237 13.97 20.38 25.89
N ALA A 238 13.72 20.05 24.64
CA ALA A 238 13.95 20.94 23.50
C ALA A 238 12.84 22.00 23.30
N GLY A 239 11.76 22.01 24.12
CA GLY A 239 10.60 22.88 23.95
C GLY A 239 9.78 22.63 22.69
N GLN A 240 9.98 21.48 22.06
CA GLN A 240 9.30 21.09 20.80
C GLN A 240 8.04 20.25 21.02
N LEU A 241 7.81 19.77 22.25
CA LEU A 241 6.60 19.01 22.57
C LEU A 241 5.42 19.98 22.68
N ARG A 242 4.51 19.91 21.71
CA ARG A 242 3.30 20.76 21.62
C ARG A 242 2.04 19.88 21.51
N PRO A 243 0.84 20.39 21.85
CA PRO A 243 -0.42 19.65 21.74
C PRO A 243 -0.65 19.01 20.37
N GLY A 244 -0.19 19.65 19.28
CA GLY A 244 -0.26 19.10 17.92
C GLY A 244 0.50 17.78 17.74
N TYR A 245 1.51 17.50 18.56
CA TYR A 245 2.24 16.24 18.55
C TYR A 245 1.38 15.06 18.99
N LEU A 246 0.44 15.29 19.91
CA LEU A 246 -0.53 14.28 20.38
C LEU A 246 -1.39 13.77 19.23
N ILE A 247 -1.89 14.69 18.40
CA ILE A 247 -2.72 14.35 17.25
C ILE A 247 -1.88 13.58 16.21
N ARG A 248 -0.62 13.95 16.02
CA ARG A 248 0.29 13.27 15.12
C ARG A 248 0.58 11.84 15.59
N ALA A 249 0.85 11.62 16.87
CA ALA A 249 1.07 10.29 17.43
C ALA A 249 -0.13 9.34 17.20
N LEU A 250 -1.36 9.85 17.37
CA LEU A 250 -2.58 9.09 17.09
C LEU A 250 -2.76 8.78 15.60
N LYS A 251 -2.47 9.74 14.70
CA LYS A 251 -2.50 9.50 13.25
C LYS A 251 -1.47 8.44 12.82
N GLU A 252 -0.31 8.40 13.47
CA GLU A 252 0.72 7.38 13.26
C GLU A 252 0.39 6.04 13.97
N ARG A 253 -0.81 5.91 14.58
CA ARG A 253 -1.30 4.72 15.30
C ARG A 253 -0.41 4.30 16.48
N LYS A 254 0.24 5.26 17.13
CA LYS A 254 1.13 5.04 18.28
C LYS A 254 0.47 5.51 19.57
N LEU A 255 -0.40 4.65 20.15
CA LEU A 255 -1.14 4.99 21.36
C LEU A 255 -0.23 5.21 22.57
N SER A 256 0.78 4.36 22.77
CA SER A 256 1.75 4.48 23.86
C SER A 256 2.50 5.81 23.80
N LEU A 257 2.92 6.24 22.60
CA LEU A 257 3.58 7.54 22.40
C LEU A 257 2.65 8.72 22.74
N PHE A 258 1.35 8.60 22.40
CA PHE A 258 0.34 9.58 22.79
C PHE A 258 0.20 9.67 24.32
N GLU A 259 0.13 8.53 25.03
CA GLU A 259 0.02 8.45 26.47
C GLU A 259 1.20 9.12 27.17
N HIS A 260 2.43 8.80 26.76
CA HIS A 260 3.64 9.42 27.28
C HIS A 260 3.71 10.93 27.01
N ALA A 261 3.36 11.36 25.79
CA ALA A 261 3.37 12.76 25.42
C ALA A 261 2.31 13.57 26.18
N LEU A 262 1.10 13.00 26.38
CA LEU A 262 0.04 13.62 27.18
C LEU A 262 0.45 13.75 28.66
N ALA A 263 1.06 12.69 29.21
CA ALA A 263 1.58 12.68 30.58
C ALA A 263 2.62 13.79 30.81
N VAL A 264 3.59 13.91 29.92
CA VAL A 264 4.67 14.92 30.03
C VAL A 264 4.14 16.33 29.81
N LEU A 265 3.25 16.56 28.85
CA LEU A 265 2.67 17.88 28.60
C LEU A 265 1.78 18.37 29.75
N GLY A 266 1.01 17.45 30.35
CA GLY A 266 0.11 17.77 31.45
C GLY A 266 0.73 17.68 32.83
N GLY A 267 1.97 17.14 32.96
CA GLY A 267 2.57 16.87 34.23
C GLY A 267 1.89 15.74 35.01
N PHE A 268 1.24 14.81 34.33
CA PHE A 268 0.51 13.69 34.95
C PHE A 268 1.40 12.43 35.02
N PRO A 269 1.17 11.54 35.99
CA PRO A 269 1.68 10.17 35.95
C PRO A 269 1.16 9.45 34.69
N VAL A 270 2.02 8.69 34.02
CA VAL A 270 1.64 7.94 32.79
C VAL A 270 0.52 6.93 33.11
N GLU A 271 0.54 6.34 34.31
CA GLU A 271 -0.46 5.36 34.77
C GLU A 271 -1.86 5.98 34.84
N ASP A 272 -1.97 7.24 35.28
CA ASP A 272 -3.25 7.96 35.33
C ASP A 272 -3.78 8.25 33.92
N VAL A 273 -2.89 8.58 32.99
CA VAL A 273 -3.27 8.76 31.57
C VAL A 273 -3.74 7.44 30.96
N ARG A 274 -3.06 6.33 31.24
CA ARG A 274 -3.48 4.99 30.80
C ARG A 274 -4.84 4.60 31.39
N ALA A 275 -5.04 4.87 32.68
CA ALA A 275 -6.33 4.65 33.33
C ALA A 275 -7.44 5.49 32.65
N ALA A 276 -7.16 6.74 32.29
CA ALA A 276 -8.10 7.62 31.60
C ALA A 276 -8.43 7.14 30.17
N VAL A 277 -7.44 6.61 29.45
CA VAL A 277 -7.60 6.02 28.11
C VAL A 277 -8.40 4.71 28.18
N GLY A 278 -8.19 3.89 29.20
CA GLY A 278 -8.91 2.62 29.43
C GLY A 278 -10.26 2.74 30.14
N ALA A 279 -10.64 3.93 30.59
CA ALA A 279 -11.80 4.17 31.43
C ALA A 279 -13.13 3.83 30.77
N ASN A 280 -14.15 3.59 31.60
CA ASN A 280 -15.54 3.42 31.15
C ASN A 280 -16.26 4.76 30.93
N SER A 281 -15.54 5.89 30.99
CA SER A 281 -16.06 7.24 30.81
C SER A 281 -15.05 8.09 30.02
N THR A 282 -15.53 8.99 29.18
CA THR A 282 -14.69 9.92 28.42
C THR A 282 -14.20 11.10 29.24
N GLN A 283 -14.76 11.31 30.43
CA GLN A 283 -14.51 12.50 31.25
C GLN A 283 -13.04 12.64 31.70
N PRO A 284 -12.35 11.59 32.21
CA PRO A 284 -10.94 11.73 32.60
C PRO A 284 -10.04 12.11 31.41
N LEU A 285 -10.21 11.49 30.25
CA LEU A 285 -9.45 11.79 29.05
C LEU A 285 -9.74 13.21 28.55
N SER A 286 -11.00 13.66 28.60
CA SER A 286 -11.36 15.01 28.17
C SER A 286 -10.73 16.07 29.06
N LEU A 287 -10.65 15.85 30.36
CA LEU A 287 -9.98 16.76 31.30
C LEU A 287 -8.46 16.78 31.07
N ALA A 288 -7.83 15.64 30.88
CA ALA A 288 -6.41 15.55 30.58
C ALA A 288 -6.07 16.28 29.26
N CYS A 289 -6.87 16.11 28.21
CA CYS A 289 -6.72 16.81 26.95
C CYS A 289 -6.92 18.33 27.07
N ALA A 290 -7.92 18.77 27.84
CA ALA A 290 -8.18 20.18 28.08
C ALA A 290 -7.02 20.85 28.86
N ALA A 291 -6.44 20.16 29.85
CA ALA A 291 -5.33 20.66 30.63
C ALA A 291 -4.06 20.96 29.80
N VAL A 292 -3.87 20.22 28.68
CA VAL A 292 -2.73 20.45 27.77
C VAL A 292 -3.10 21.37 26.59
N GLY A 293 -4.28 21.99 26.59
CA GLY A 293 -4.69 22.96 25.57
C GLY A 293 -5.29 22.36 24.31
N ILE A 294 -5.80 21.12 24.36
CA ILE A 294 -6.62 20.57 23.27
C ILE A 294 -8.03 21.14 23.38
N ASP A 295 -8.44 21.86 22.34
CA ASP A 295 -9.77 22.49 22.24
C ASP A 295 -10.90 21.43 22.28
N ARG A 296 -12.04 21.81 22.88
CA ARG A 296 -13.27 21.01 22.89
C ARG A 296 -13.75 20.63 21.49
N ILE A 297 -13.50 21.47 20.50
CA ILE A 297 -13.85 21.21 19.10
C ILE A 297 -13.03 20.07 18.50
N VAL A 298 -11.76 19.93 18.91
CA VAL A 298 -10.82 18.92 18.41
C VAL A 298 -10.95 17.59 19.18
N PHE A 299 -11.41 17.65 20.44
CA PHE A 299 -11.48 16.47 21.30
C PHE A 299 -12.30 15.29 20.72
N PRO A 300 -13.45 15.47 20.05
CA PRO A 300 -14.18 14.35 19.42
C PRO A 300 -13.33 13.56 18.41
N SER A 301 -12.48 14.26 17.64
CA SER A 301 -11.57 13.62 16.68
C SER A 301 -10.46 12.85 17.38
N VAL A 302 -9.90 13.39 18.47
CA VAL A 302 -8.92 12.71 19.31
C VAL A 302 -9.54 11.45 19.94
N LEU A 303 -10.73 11.57 20.49
CA LEU A 303 -11.47 10.47 21.09
C LEU A 303 -11.77 9.34 20.09
N ALA A 304 -12.17 9.69 18.88
CA ALA A 304 -12.41 8.71 17.81
C ALA A 304 -11.14 7.92 17.49
N MET A 305 -9.99 8.59 17.33
CA MET A 305 -8.71 7.93 17.07
C MET A 305 -8.24 7.07 18.25
N VAL A 306 -8.40 7.54 19.48
CA VAL A 306 -8.06 6.77 20.70
C VAL A 306 -8.90 5.50 20.76
N ARG A 307 -10.22 5.59 20.52
CA ARG A 307 -11.12 4.43 20.50
C ARG A 307 -10.75 3.42 19.43
N GLU A 308 -10.41 3.88 18.23
CA GLU A 308 -9.98 3.01 17.16
C GLU A 308 -8.73 2.18 17.56
N LEU A 309 -7.80 2.80 18.29
CA LEU A 309 -6.55 2.16 18.72
C LEU A 309 -6.69 1.33 20.00
N ASN A 310 -7.67 1.62 20.83
CA ASN A 310 -7.86 1.02 22.17
C ASN A 310 -9.13 0.16 22.28
N GLY A 311 -9.53 -0.52 21.20
CA GLY A 311 -10.65 -1.46 21.23
C GLY A 311 -12.00 -0.83 21.63
N GLY A 312 -12.24 0.44 21.25
CA GLY A 312 -13.48 1.18 21.52
C GLY A 312 -13.54 1.92 22.85
N ARG A 313 -12.48 1.89 23.67
CA ARG A 313 -12.40 2.63 24.94
C ARG A 313 -11.71 3.99 24.73
N PRO A 314 -12.03 5.02 25.56
CA PRO A 314 -13.04 5.05 26.62
C PRO A 314 -14.48 5.02 26.07
N LEU A 315 -15.41 4.43 26.84
CA LEU A 315 -16.80 4.29 26.42
C LEU A 315 -17.51 5.65 26.39
N ALA A 316 -18.49 5.84 25.50
CA ALA A 316 -19.36 7.01 25.54
C ALA A 316 -20.33 6.85 26.71
N LEU A 317 -20.35 7.80 27.63
CA LEU A 317 -21.50 7.94 28.49
C LEU A 317 -22.68 8.41 27.64
N ASP A 318 -23.76 7.65 27.59
CA ASP A 318 -25.06 8.10 27.08
C ASP A 318 -25.49 9.34 27.86
N LEU A 319 -25.40 10.49 27.23
CA LEU A 319 -25.89 11.79 27.75
C LEU A 319 -27.40 11.88 27.78
N ALA A 320 -28.12 10.77 27.54
CA ALA A 320 -29.58 10.75 27.52
C ALA A 320 -30.24 10.61 28.91
N SER A 321 -29.48 10.43 30.02
CA SER A 321 -30.08 10.14 31.34
C SER A 321 -29.89 11.19 32.44
N ARG A 322 -29.39 12.40 32.16
CA ARG A 322 -29.37 13.46 33.19
C ARG A 322 -29.74 14.83 32.63
N ALA A 323 -30.98 15.02 32.27
CA ALA A 323 -31.62 16.32 32.28
C ALA A 323 -32.13 16.59 33.70
N GLY A 324 -31.38 17.34 34.47
CA GLY A 324 -31.82 17.92 35.74
C GLY A 324 -31.28 19.37 35.78
N PRO A 325 -32.07 20.32 36.36
CA PRO A 325 -31.93 21.74 36.06
C PRO A 325 -30.89 22.44 36.95
N GLY A 326 -30.25 23.49 36.42
CA GLY A 326 -29.60 24.52 37.21
C GLY A 326 -28.15 24.83 36.87
N LEU A 327 -27.96 25.77 35.98
CA LEU A 327 -26.74 26.59 35.93
C LEU A 327 -26.68 27.53 37.14
N PRO A 328 -25.46 27.84 37.60
CA PRO A 328 -25.05 29.25 37.62
C PRO A 328 -23.72 29.46 36.86
N SER A 329 -23.66 30.65 36.27
CA SER A 329 -22.57 31.24 35.53
C SER A 329 -21.47 31.78 36.45
N GLN A 330 -20.25 31.85 35.85
CA GLN A 330 -19.12 32.72 36.16
C GLN A 330 -18.31 32.39 37.40
N ASP A 331 -17.08 31.87 37.15
CA ASP A 331 -15.81 32.44 37.53
C ASP A 331 -14.69 31.41 37.25
N GLY A 332 -13.49 31.89 36.95
CA GLY A 332 -12.31 31.22 36.42
C GLY A 332 -12.01 29.77 36.86
N PRO A 333 -11.13 29.07 36.15
CA PRO A 333 -10.96 27.63 36.30
C PRO A 333 -10.43 27.33 37.72
N PRO A 334 -11.13 26.49 38.52
CA PRO A 334 -10.57 25.94 39.73
C PRO A 334 -9.49 24.94 39.32
N ALA A 335 -8.36 24.96 40.02
CA ALA A 335 -7.35 23.91 39.97
C ALA A 335 -8.01 22.59 40.42
N ILE A 336 -8.48 21.79 39.47
CA ILE A 336 -9.11 20.50 39.73
C ILE A 336 -7.96 19.51 39.96
N ASP A 337 -7.88 19.00 41.19
CA ASP A 337 -6.93 17.94 41.55
C ASP A 337 -7.37 16.64 40.87
N PHE A 338 -6.62 16.25 39.83
CA PHE A 338 -6.85 15.07 39.00
C PHE A 338 -6.93 13.77 39.85
N ARG A 339 -6.32 13.76 41.04
CA ARG A 339 -6.36 12.63 41.98
C ARG A 339 -7.71 12.40 42.60
N GLN A 340 -8.55 13.44 42.75
CA GLN A 340 -9.90 13.29 43.31
C GLN A 340 -10.92 12.67 42.35
N VAL A 341 -10.68 12.77 41.04
CA VAL A 341 -11.60 12.22 40.02
C VAL A 341 -11.35 10.71 39.79
N LEU A 342 -10.14 10.22 40.04
CA LEU A 342 -9.79 8.80 39.90
C LEU A 342 -10.04 7.96 41.16
N SER A 343 -10.16 8.58 42.33
CA SER A 343 -10.45 7.89 43.60
C SER A 343 -11.92 7.67 43.89
N GLY A 344 -12.80 8.06 42.99
CA GLY A 344 -14.28 7.92 43.10
C GLY A 344 -14.86 6.78 42.26
N VAL A 345 -14.08 5.73 41.94
CA VAL A 345 -14.54 4.51 41.28
C VAL A 345 -14.25 3.32 42.18
#